data_d078562e0140af5a55f263e69ba52a2b
#
_entry.id   d078562e0140af5a55f263e69ba52a2b
#
_cell.length_a   1.000
_cell.length_b   1.000
_cell.length_c   1.000
_cell.angle_alpha   90.00
_cell.angle_beta   90.00
_cell.angle_gamma   90.00
#
_symmetry.space_group_name_H-M   'P 1'
#
loop_
_entity.id
_entity.type
_entity.pdbx_description
1 polymer ?
#
loop_
_entity_poly.entity_id
_entity_poly.type
_entity_poly.pdbx_seq_one_letter_code
_entity_poly.pdbx_strand_id
1 'polypeptide(L)'
;GDLMAIKDNTPVLVGCGQITQRIDNPEESKNLIDLMKESSLQAFNDSTVDNLESKIDTVTTVRFIFDSAGGKRPPFSIYSNPPQSLANSLGIADAKTYCGPTGGNTPQYLINILAEKITNGETEVALLSGAECFSSMRKASRLGIKTGWGDDPGGERIDLGFEKPGGTENERKHGIIFPINVYPLFENAIRGKKNHSVDKHLDYLGNMFEPFTKVASQNKNSWFPTYRSAEEISTPNEKNRFVGFPYTKYMNAIMEVDQSASIIIMTERKAN
;
A
#
# COMPACT_ATOMS: atom_id res chain seq x y z
N GLY A 1 30.32 23.94 15.77
CA GLY A 1 28.91 24.10 15.54
C GLY A 1 28.18 23.25 16.54
N ASP A 2 27.41 23.85 17.42
CA ASP A 2 26.55 23.11 18.34
C ASP A 2 25.60 22.21 17.54
N LEU A 3 25.72 20.90 17.70
CA LEU A 3 24.71 19.95 17.28
C LEU A 3 23.44 20.36 18.04
N MET A 4 22.42 20.86 17.31
CA MET A 4 21.12 21.13 17.92
C MET A 4 20.64 19.81 18.55
N ALA A 5 20.43 19.82 19.87
CA ALA A 5 19.91 18.66 20.55
C ALA A 5 18.55 18.28 19.91
N ILE A 6 18.40 17.00 19.56
CA ILE A 6 17.13 16.47 19.07
C ILE A 6 16.10 16.62 20.19
N LYS A 7 14.91 17.13 19.86
CA LYS A 7 13.85 17.30 20.86
C LYS A 7 13.22 15.94 21.20
N ASP A 8 12.86 15.75 22.46
CA ASP A 8 12.22 14.52 22.97
C ASP A 8 11.00 14.06 22.16
N ASN A 9 10.24 15.00 21.60
CA ASN A 9 9.04 14.75 20.78
C ASN A 9 9.33 14.73 19.27
N THR A 10 10.59 14.60 18.86
CA THR A 10 10.93 14.39 17.43
C THR A 10 10.40 13.03 16.98
N PRO A 11 9.60 12.96 15.91
CA PRO A 11 9.15 11.68 15.38
C PRO A 11 10.29 10.92 14.69
N VAL A 12 10.46 9.65 15.05
CA VAL A 12 11.46 8.76 14.47
C VAL A 12 10.81 7.44 14.04
N LEU A 13 11.24 6.88 12.92
CA LEU A 13 10.86 5.56 12.45
C LEU A 13 11.80 4.53 13.10
N VAL A 14 11.24 3.53 13.77
CA VAL A 14 12.03 2.57 14.58
C VAL A 14 11.87 1.12 14.14
N GLY A 15 10.89 0.81 13.31
CA GLY A 15 10.67 -0.55 12.84
C GLY A 15 9.82 -0.58 11.58
N CYS A 16 10.08 -1.56 10.72
CA CYS A 16 9.31 -1.83 9.53
C CYS A 16 9.11 -3.34 9.31
N GLY A 17 7.98 -3.70 8.73
CA GLY A 17 7.68 -5.07 8.35
C GLY A 17 6.95 -5.12 7.03
N GLN A 18 7.21 -6.18 6.25
CA GLN A 18 6.59 -6.36 4.95
C GLN A 18 6.34 -7.84 4.67
N ILE A 19 5.15 -8.15 4.16
CA ILE A 19 4.74 -9.49 3.79
C ILE A 19 4.24 -9.54 2.36
N THR A 20 4.59 -10.61 1.66
CA THR A 20 4.01 -10.99 0.38
C THR A 20 3.52 -12.41 0.47
N GLN A 21 2.21 -12.61 0.38
CA GLN A 21 1.58 -13.92 0.37
C GLN A 21 1.40 -14.39 -1.07
N ARG A 22 1.91 -15.58 -1.39
CA ARG A 22 1.69 -16.28 -2.65
C ARG A 22 1.12 -17.65 -2.37
N ILE A 23 -0.17 -17.83 -2.67
CA ILE A 23 -0.87 -19.08 -2.46
C ILE A 23 -1.67 -19.46 -3.70
N ASP A 24 -1.87 -20.73 -3.89
CA ASP A 24 -2.68 -21.26 -4.98
C ASP A 24 -4.12 -21.53 -4.55
N ASN A 25 -4.31 -22.08 -3.35
CA ASN A 25 -5.62 -22.29 -2.78
C ASN A 25 -6.09 -21.08 -1.95
N PRO A 26 -7.12 -20.34 -2.38
CA PRO A 26 -7.60 -19.16 -1.64
C PRO A 26 -8.23 -19.49 -0.27
N GLU A 27 -8.60 -20.73 0.00
CA GLU A 27 -9.10 -21.14 1.33
C GLU A 27 -8.01 -21.10 2.40
N GLU A 28 -6.73 -21.22 1.99
CA GLU A 28 -5.57 -21.15 2.88
C GLU A 28 -5.04 -19.72 3.04
N SER A 29 -5.66 -18.77 2.34
CA SER A 29 -5.18 -17.40 2.38
C SER A 29 -5.49 -16.71 3.70
N LYS A 30 -4.50 -15.98 4.18
CA LYS A 30 -4.69 -15.00 5.25
C LYS A 30 -5.55 -13.85 4.73
N ASN A 31 -6.42 -13.38 5.59
CA ASN A 31 -7.20 -12.18 5.32
C ASN A 31 -6.36 -10.90 5.51
N LEU A 32 -6.97 -9.76 5.25
CA LEU A 32 -6.32 -8.44 5.33
C LEU A 32 -5.79 -8.12 6.74
N ILE A 33 -6.55 -8.47 7.78
CA ILE A 33 -6.14 -8.22 9.17
C ILE A 33 -4.98 -9.13 9.57
N ASP A 34 -5.01 -10.40 9.17
CA ASP A 34 -3.93 -11.34 9.45
C ASP A 34 -2.62 -10.93 8.76
N LEU A 35 -2.69 -10.45 7.53
CA LEU A 35 -1.51 -9.91 6.83
C LEU A 35 -0.96 -8.65 7.51
N MET A 36 -1.83 -7.72 7.93
CA MET A 36 -1.41 -6.54 8.68
C MET A 36 -0.83 -6.92 10.05
N LYS A 37 -1.41 -7.90 10.75
CA LYS A 37 -0.87 -8.44 11.99
C LYS A 37 0.56 -8.96 11.78
N GLU A 38 0.79 -9.79 10.78
CA GLU A 38 2.12 -10.36 10.53
C GLU A 38 3.15 -9.31 10.14
N SER A 39 2.80 -8.34 9.28
CA SER A 39 3.71 -7.24 8.96
C SER A 39 3.99 -6.36 10.18
N SER A 40 3.01 -6.19 11.08
CA SER A 40 3.20 -5.47 12.35
C SER A 40 4.14 -6.21 13.29
N LEU A 41 3.98 -7.53 13.44
CA LEU A 41 4.90 -8.35 14.24
C LEU A 41 6.33 -8.32 13.68
N GLN A 42 6.50 -8.28 12.36
CA GLN A 42 7.82 -8.06 11.76
C GLN A 42 8.38 -6.69 12.09
N ALA A 43 7.55 -5.63 12.06
CA ALA A 43 7.96 -4.29 12.43
C ALA A 43 8.36 -4.21 13.93
N PHE A 44 7.68 -4.94 14.81
CA PHE A 44 8.07 -5.07 16.23
C PHE A 44 9.43 -5.74 16.37
N ASN A 45 9.67 -6.83 15.65
CA ASN A 45 10.94 -7.54 15.68
C ASN A 45 12.10 -6.76 15.03
N ASP A 46 11.81 -5.90 14.06
CA ASP A 46 12.79 -5.02 13.41
C ASP A 46 13.23 -3.87 14.34
N SER A 47 12.33 -3.46 15.22
CA SER A 47 12.61 -2.49 16.26
C SER A 47 13.49 -3.09 17.37
N THR A 48 14.40 -2.30 17.92
CA THR A 48 15.20 -2.67 19.10
C THR A 48 14.53 -2.27 20.41
N VAL A 49 13.30 -1.78 20.38
CA VAL A 49 12.57 -1.29 21.56
C VAL A 49 11.89 -2.44 22.29
N ASP A 50 12.26 -2.66 23.55
CA ASP A 50 11.70 -3.70 24.39
C ASP A 50 10.21 -3.46 24.70
N ASN A 51 9.42 -4.55 24.71
CA ASN A 51 7.98 -4.53 25.02
C ASN A 51 7.19 -3.48 24.22
N LEU A 52 7.52 -3.34 22.95
CA LEU A 52 6.98 -2.31 22.07
C LEU A 52 5.46 -2.34 21.98
N GLU A 53 4.85 -3.54 21.95
CA GLU A 53 3.41 -3.73 21.84
C GLU A 53 2.66 -3.00 22.98
N SER A 54 3.18 -3.08 24.20
CA SER A 54 2.58 -2.40 25.35
C SER A 54 2.72 -0.88 25.37
N LYS A 55 3.56 -0.34 24.49
CA LYS A 55 3.82 1.10 24.35
C LYS A 55 2.98 1.76 23.26
N ILE A 56 2.39 0.97 22.35
CA ILE A 56 1.59 1.49 21.24
C ILE A 56 0.30 2.11 21.78
N ASP A 57 0.14 3.40 21.57
CA ASP A 57 -1.05 4.17 21.96
C ASP A 57 -1.95 4.54 20.76
N THR A 58 -1.47 4.34 19.54
CA THR A 58 -2.20 4.68 18.32
C THR A 58 -1.99 3.63 17.23
N VAL A 59 -3.08 3.15 16.63
CA VAL A 59 -3.09 2.26 15.47
C VAL A 59 -3.79 2.94 14.30
N THR A 60 -3.12 3.03 13.17
CA THR A 60 -3.67 3.64 11.96
C THR A 60 -3.58 2.67 10.80
N THR A 61 -4.64 2.56 10.02
CA THR A 61 -4.62 1.74 8.80
C THR A 61 -4.93 2.56 7.55
N VAL A 62 -4.35 2.16 6.44
CA VAL A 62 -4.78 2.62 5.11
C VAL A 62 -6.09 1.92 4.76
N ARG A 63 -7.09 2.67 4.24
CA ARG A 63 -8.36 2.08 3.81
C ARG A 63 -8.14 1.13 2.64
N PHE A 64 -8.76 -0.03 2.68
CA PHE A 64 -8.76 -0.99 1.60
C PHE A 64 -9.44 -0.41 0.36
N ILE A 65 -8.94 -0.76 -0.82
CA ILE A 65 -9.42 -0.19 -2.07
C ILE A 65 -10.90 -0.54 -2.34
N PHE A 66 -11.35 -1.72 -1.94
CA PHE A 66 -12.73 -2.13 -2.14
C PHE A 66 -13.73 -1.46 -1.17
N ASP A 67 -13.29 -0.91 -0.05
CA ASP A 67 -14.13 -0.10 0.84
C ASP A 67 -14.47 1.26 0.21
N SER A 68 -13.63 1.76 -0.68
CA SER A 68 -13.80 3.04 -1.37
C SER A 68 -14.49 2.91 -2.74
N ALA A 69 -14.56 1.72 -3.29
CA ALA A 69 -15.06 1.48 -4.67
C ALA A 69 -16.61 1.59 -4.84
N GLY A 70 -17.28 2.34 -3.97
CA GLY A 70 -18.64 2.85 -4.23
C GLY A 70 -19.71 1.83 -4.62
N GLY A 71 -19.68 0.59 -4.13
CA GLY A 71 -20.89 -0.21 -4.16
C GLY A 71 -20.89 -1.60 -4.75
N LYS A 72 -19.81 -2.10 -5.33
CA LYS A 72 -19.72 -3.53 -5.64
C LYS A 72 -18.89 -4.23 -4.58
N ARG A 73 -19.58 -4.75 -3.58
CA ARG A 73 -18.93 -5.53 -2.52
C ARG A 73 -18.29 -6.77 -3.10
N PRO A 74 -17.05 -7.10 -2.72
CA PRO A 74 -16.46 -8.39 -3.02
C PRO A 74 -17.29 -9.52 -2.39
N PRO A 75 -17.04 -10.81 -2.73
CA PRO A 75 -17.77 -11.95 -2.18
C PRO A 75 -17.52 -12.22 -0.69
N PHE A 76 -16.86 -11.29 0.02
CA PHE A 76 -16.58 -11.39 1.47
C PHE A 76 -17.30 -10.31 2.25
N SER A 77 -17.41 -10.53 3.56
CA SER A 77 -17.85 -9.50 4.49
C SER A 77 -16.88 -8.33 4.48
N ILE A 78 -17.39 -7.14 4.71
CA ILE A 78 -16.55 -5.94 4.89
C ILE A 78 -16.04 -5.87 6.33
N TYR A 79 -14.88 -5.24 6.49
CA TYR A 79 -14.38 -4.84 7.81
C TYR A 79 -15.00 -3.49 8.17
N SER A 80 -15.78 -3.45 9.25
CA SER A 80 -16.44 -2.20 9.67
C SER A 80 -15.46 -1.19 10.24
N ASN A 81 -14.42 -1.66 10.94
CA ASN A 81 -13.41 -0.83 11.61
C ASN A 81 -12.02 -1.50 11.57
N PRO A 82 -11.33 -1.51 10.42
CA PRO A 82 -10.07 -2.22 10.24
C PRO A 82 -8.97 -1.90 11.27
N PRO A 83 -8.73 -0.62 11.67
CA PRO A 83 -7.71 -0.33 12.67
C PRO A 83 -8.04 -0.92 14.04
N GLN A 84 -9.32 -1.00 14.42
CA GLN A 84 -9.73 -1.66 15.66
C GLN A 84 -9.57 -3.18 15.57
N SER A 85 -9.92 -3.78 14.42
CA SER A 85 -9.68 -5.21 14.18
C SER A 85 -8.20 -5.56 14.31
N LEU A 86 -7.32 -4.74 13.74
CA LEU A 86 -5.88 -4.91 13.88
C LEU A 86 -5.43 -4.77 15.34
N ALA A 87 -5.86 -3.71 16.03
CA ALA A 87 -5.52 -3.47 17.43
C ALA A 87 -5.94 -4.66 18.32
N ASN A 88 -7.17 -5.17 18.14
CA ASN A 88 -7.67 -6.35 18.85
C ASN A 88 -6.82 -7.59 18.55
N SER A 89 -6.45 -7.81 17.30
CA SER A 89 -5.65 -8.96 16.88
C SER A 89 -4.23 -8.97 17.45
N LEU A 90 -3.71 -7.78 17.77
CA LEU A 90 -2.38 -7.57 18.37
C LEU A 90 -2.42 -7.51 19.90
N GLY A 91 -3.61 -7.54 20.54
CA GLY A 91 -3.74 -7.42 21.99
C GLY A 91 -3.55 -6.00 22.53
N ILE A 92 -3.72 -4.98 21.70
CA ILE A 92 -3.58 -3.55 22.04
C ILE A 92 -4.90 -2.79 21.81
N ALA A 93 -5.99 -3.40 22.22
CA ALA A 93 -7.36 -2.93 21.96
C ALA A 93 -7.68 -1.51 22.48
N ASP A 94 -6.95 -1.04 23.49
CA ASP A 94 -7.15 0.28 24.10
C ASP A 94 -6.44 1.42 23.33
N ALA A 95 -5.67 1.10 22.30
CA ALA A 95 -5.02 2.11 21.47
C ALA A 95 -6.07 2.95 20.73
N LYS A 96 -5.78 4.24 20.52
CA LYS A 96 -6.59 5.10 19.64
C LYS A 96 -6.50 4.58 18.21
N THR A 97 -7.63 4.46 17.53
CA THR A 97 -7.67 3.87 16.18
C THR A 97 -8.11 4.87 15.13
N TYR A 98 -7.42 4.90 14.00
CA TYR A 98 -7.70 5.78 12.86
C TYR A 98 -7.64 5.03 11.54
N CYS A 99 -8.57 5.36 10.63
CA CYS A 99 -8.59 4.85 9.27
C CYS A 99 -8.26 5.97 8.29
N GLY A 100 -7.21 5.81 7.50
CA GLY A 100 -6.85 6.75 6.45
C GLY A 100 -7.70 6.58 5.19
N PRO A 101 -7.63 7.53 4.24
CA PRO A 101 -8.30 7.37 2.95
C PRO A 101 -7.65 6.29 2.09
N THR A 102 -8.32 5.88 1.02
CA THR A 102 -7.71 5.01 0.00
C THR A 102 -6.79 5.82 -0.90
N GLY A 103 -5.62 5.29 -1.21
CA GLY A 103 -4.70 5.91 -2.19
C GLY A 103 -3.25 5.47 -2.03
N GLY A 104 -2.52 5.42 -3.15
CA GLY A 104 -1.10 5.07 -3.16
C GLY A 104 -0.20 6.09 -2.46
N ASN A 105 -0.65 7.32 -2.28
CA ASN A 105 0.03 8.38 -1.53
C ASN A 105 -0.39 8.41 -0.04
N THR A 106 -1.40 7.66 0.35
CA THR A 106 -1.94 7.65 1.72
C THR A 106 -0.93 7.22 2.76
N PRO A 107 -0.07 6.21 2.54
CA PRO A 107 0.95 5.87 3.53
C PRO A 107 1.82 7.07 3.94
N GLN A 108 2.32 7.84 2.97
CA GLN A 108 3.10 9.04 3.25
C GLN A 108 2.27 10.14 3.93
N TYR A 109 1.03 10.32 3.50
CA TYR A 109 0.10 11.27 4.14
C TYR A 109 -0.11 10.93 5.61
N LEU A 110 -0.33 9.65 5.94
CA LEU A 110 -0.55 9.20 7.32
C LEU A 110 0.74 9.31 8.16
N ILE A 111 1.92 9.06 7.59
CA ILE A 111 3.20 9.32 8.27
C ILE A 111 3.27 10.78 8.69
N ASN A 112 2.91 11.71 7.81
CA ASN A 112 2.94 13.15 8.12
C ASN A 112 1.95 13.50 9.25
N ILE A 113 0.74 12.96 9.21
CA ILE A 113 -0.28 13.16 10.27
C ILE A 113 0.22 12.60 11.62
N LEU A 114 0.77 11.40 11.62
CA LEU A 114 1.29 10.77 12.85
C LEU A 114 2.51 11.53 13.38
N ALA A 115 3.39 11.99 12.52
CA ALA A 115 4.53 12.82 12.91
C ALA A 115 4.08 14.15 13.55
N GLU A 116 3.03 14.79 12.99
CA GLU A 116 2.42 15.98 13.58
C GLU A 116 1.81 15.69 14.95
N LYS A 117 1.04 14.58 15.07
CA LYS A 117 0.46 14.16 16.37
C LYS A 117 1.53 13.88 17.42
N ILE A 118 2.64 13.26 17.04
CA ILE A 118 3.79 13.02 17.93
C ILE A 118 4.40 14.35 18.37
N THR A 119 4.65 15.25 17.44
CA THR A 119 5.23 16.57 17.75
C THR A 119 4.34 17.39 18.66
N ASN A 120 3.02 17.26 18.53
CA ASN A 120 2.03 17.95 19.37
C ASN A 120 1.78 17.24 20.71
N GLY A 121 2.36 16.07 20.96
CA GLY A 121 2.15 15.29 22.19
C GLY A 121 0.80 14.57 22.28
N GLU A 122 0.11 14.38 21.16
CA GLU A 122 -1.17 13.68 21.08
C GLU A 122 -1.02 12.16 21.05
N THR A 123 0.15 11.67 20.61
CA THR A 123 0.56 10.26 20.60
C THR A 123 2.05 10.15 20.85
N GLU A 124 2.50 9.06 21.44
CA GLU A 124 3.92 8.80 21.67
C GLU A 124 4.45 7.66 20.78
N VAL A 125 3.62 6.63 20.54
CA VAL A 125 4.00 5.42 19.77
C VAL A 125 2.85 5.01 18.87
N ALA A 126 3.05 5.14 17.57
CA ALA A 126 2.06 4.83 16.55
C ALA A 126 2.48 3.66 15.65
N LEU A 127 1.56 2.74 15.43
CA LEU A 127 1.61 1.72 14.38
C LEU A 127 0.81 2.20 13.18
N LEU A 128 1.42 2.20 12.00
CA LEU A 128 0.76 2.39 10.72
C LEU A 128 0.87 1.11 9.90
N SER A 129 -0.25 0.59 9.43
CA SER A 129 -0.32 -0.63 8.62
C SER A 129 -1.27 -0.49 7.44
N GLY A 130 -1.04 -1.30 6.42
CA GLY A 130 -1.93 -1.41 5.27
C GLY A 130 -1.74 -2.75 4.56
N ALA A 131 -2.81 -3.25 3.95
CA ALA A 131 -2.80 -4.49 3.19
C ALA A 131 -3.76 -4.43 2.01
N GLU A 132 -3.46 -5.25 1.00
CA GLU A 132 -4.39 -5.61 -0.08
C GLU A 132 -4.27 -7.10 -0.38
N CYS A 133 -5.39 -7.74 -0.75
CA CYS A 133 -5.49 -9.19 -1.00
C CYS A 133 -6.19 -9.51 -2.32
N PHE A 134 -5.96 -8.74 -3.36
CA PHE A 134 -6.65 -8.91 -4.65
C PHE A 134 -6.35 -10.23 -5.34
N SER A 135 -5.16 -10.82 -5.14
CA SER A 135 -4.82 -12.11 -5.74
C SER A 135 -5.72 -13.22 -5.20
N SER A 136 -5.79 -13.37 -3.89
CA SER A 136 -6.65 -14.38 -3.25
C SER A 136 -8.12 -14.10 -3.46
N MET A 137 -8.55 -12.85 -3.38
CA MET A 137 -9.93 -12.43 -3.66
C MET A 137 -10.37 -12.86 -5.05
N ARG A 138 -9.55 -12.62 -6.06
CA ARG A 138 -9.87 -12.98 -7.45
C ARG A 138 -9.89 -14.49 -7.67
N LYS A 139 -8.95 -15.22 -7.05
CA LYS A 139 -8.94 -16.69 -7.09
C LYS A 139 -10.22 -17.25 -6.45
N ALA A 140 -10.58 -16.78 -5.25
CA ALA A 140 -11.80 -17.18 -4.56
C ALA A 140 -13.07 -16.90 -5.39
N SER A 141 -13.16 -15.71 -5.96
CA SER A 141 -14.30 -15.33 -6.82
C SER A 141 -14.43 -16.22 -8.05
N ARG A 142 -13.31 -16.57 -8.71
CA ARG A 142 -13.32 -17.48 -9.88
C ARG A 142 -13.75 -18.90 -9.54
N LEU A 143 -13.44 -19.36 -8.33
CA LEU A 143 -13.76 -20.69 -7.84
C LEU A 143 -15.11 -20.75 -7.09
N GLY A 144 -15.79 -19.63 -6.93
CA GLY A 144 -17.05 -19.55 -6.17
C GLY A 144 -16.88 -19.77 -4.66
N ILE A 145 -15.66 -19.62 -4.14
CA ILE A 145 -15.31 -19.83 -2.74
C ILE A 145 -15.69 -18.58 -1.93
N LYS A 146 -16.39 -18.79 -0.82
CA LYS A 146 -16.65 -17.75 0.19
C LYS A 146 -15.58 -17.83 1.26
N THR A 147 -14.69 -16.85 1.33
CA THR A 147 -13.59 -16.83 2.30
C THR A 147 -14.03 -16.51 3.73
N GLY A 148 -15.23 -15.96 3.90
CA GLY A 148 -15.72 -15.53 5.22
C GLY A 148 -14.93 -14.36 5.84
N TRP A 149 -14.12 -13.67 5.05
CA TRP A 149 -13.34 -12.54 5.52
C TRP A 149 -14.23 -11.37 5.92
N GLY A 150 -13.77 -10.60 6.89
CA GLY A 150 -14.46 -9.46 7.45
C GLY A 150 -14.80 -9.68 8.91
N ASP A 151 -14.95 -8.60 9.62
CA ASP A 151 -15.41 -8.60 11.00
C ASP A 151 -16.09 -7.26 11.36
N ASP A 152 -16.67 -7.24 12.53
CA ASP A 152 -17.21 -6.05 13.18
C ASP A 152 -16.69 -6.01 14.63
N PRO A 153 -15.52 -5.39 14.86
CA PRO A 153 -14.94 -5.31 16.20
C PRO A 153 -15.67 -4.33 17.11
N GLY A 154 -16.68 -3.62 16.59
CA GLY A 154 -17.33 -2.53 17.27
C GLY A 154 -16.49 -1.26 17.33
N GLY A 155 -16.92 -0.30 18.18
CA GLY A 155 -16.30 1.01 18.31
C GLY A 155 -16.62 1.95 17.14
N GLU A 156 -16.31 3.23 17.33
CA GLU A 156 -16.45 4.24 16.29
C GLU A 156 -15.21 4.26 15.41
N ARG A 157 -15.39 4.13 14.09
CA ARG A 157 -14.30 4.31 13.12
C ARG A 157 -14.04 5.81 12.91
N ILE A 158 -12.86 6.25 13.28
CA ILE A 158 -12.42 7.64 13.06
C ILE A 158 -11.66 7.70 11.74
N ASP A 159 -12.27 8.33 10.74
CA ASP A 159 -11.67 8.51 9.43
C ASP A 159 -10.79 9.76 9.39
N LEU A 160 -9.54 9.60 8.92
CA LEU A 160 -8.60 10.72 8.71
C LEU A 160 -8.65 11.16 7.25
N GLY A 161 -8.60 12.48 7.06
CA GLY A 161 -8.63 13.07 5.73
C GLY A 161 -9.99 12.93 5.05
N PHE A 162 -9.99 13.00 3.74
CA PHE A 162 -11.20 12.88 2.92
C PHE A 162 -10.86 12.25 1.57
N GLU A 163 -11.79 11.47 1.05
CA GLU A 163 -11.67 10.91 -0.29
C GLU A 163 -12.05 11.98 -1.32
N LYS A 164 -11.14 12.23 -2.27
CA LYS A 164 -11.44 13.03 -3.45
C LYS A 164 -11.68 12.12 -4.65
N PRO A 165 -12.72 12.37 -5.45
CA PRO A 165 -12.81 11.71 -6.75
C PRO A 165 -11.57 12.04 -7.57
N GLY A 166 -10.96 11.01 -8.18
CA GLY A 166 -9.73 11.14 -8.99
C GLY A 166 -9.89 11.93 -10.29
N GLY A 167 -11.09 12.43 -10.60
CA GLY A 167 -11.40 13.21 -11.78
C GLY A 167 -12.81 13.80 -11.74
N THR A 168 -13.08 14.74 -12.63
CA THR A 168 -14.40 15.33 -12.83
C THR A 168 -15.39 14.31 -13.41
N GLU A 169 -16.68 14.60 -13.34
CA GLU A 169 -17.72 13.78 -13.96
C GLU A 169 -17.51 13.63 -15.47
N ASN A 170 -17.08 14.70 -16.13
CA ASN A 170 -16.80 14.69 -17.56
C ASN A 170 -15.63 13.78 -17.91
N GLU A 171 -14.52 13.86 -17.18
CA GLU A 171 -13.38 12.96 -17.36
C GLU A 171 -13.78 11.51 -17.17
N ARG A 172 -14.57 11.20 -16.15
CA ARG A 172 -15.07 9.83 -15.91
C ARG A 172 -15.96 9.32 -17.04
N LYS A 173 -16.83 10.16 -17.60
CA LYS A 173 -17.65 9.82 -18.77
C LYS A 173 -16.82 9.45 -20.00
N HIS A 174 -15.60 9.97 -20.09
CA HIS A 174 -14.65 9.67 -21.16
C HIS A 174 -13.63 8.57 -20.80
N GLY A 175 -13.83 7.84 -19.72
CA GLY A 175 -12.98 6.70 -19.31
C GLY A 175 -11.69 7.11 -18.61
N ILE A 176 -11.50 8.38 -18.28
CA ILE A 176 -10.35 8.89 -17.52
C ILE A 176 -10.62 8.66 -16.03
N ILE A 177 -10.41 7.43 -15.57
CA ILE A 177 -10.71 7.01 -14.19
C ILE A 177 -9.47 6.35 -13.56
N PHE A 178 -8.97 5.32 -14.22
CA PHE A 178 -7.89 4.51 -13.70
C PHE A 178 -6.51 5.04 -14.12
N PRO A 179 -5.46 4.88 -13.29
CA PRO A 179 -4.09 5.29 -13.63
C PRO A 179 -3.64 4.81 -15.01
N ILE A 180 -4.00 3.57 -15.40
CA ILE A 180 -3.68 2.99 -16.71
C ILE A 180 -4.30 3.75 -17.90
N ASN A 181 -5.31 4.58 -17.67
CA ASN A 181 -5.94 5.43 -18.69
C ASN A 181 -5.48 6.89 -18.60
N VAL A 182 -4.99 7.30 -17.43
CA VAL A 182 -4.60 8.69 -17.13
C VAL A 182 -3.12 8.93 -17.45
N TYR A 183 -2.22 8.13 -16.91
CA TYR A 183 -0.78 8.32 -17.09
C TYR A 183 -0.30 8.25 -18.53
N PRO A 184 -0.89 7.42 -19.43
CA PRO A 184 -0.54 7.44 -20.84
C PRO A 184 -0.71 8.81 -21.53
N LEU A 185 -1.66 9.63 -21.09
CA LEU A 185 -1.87 10.99 -21.62
C LEU A 185 -0.65 11.87 -21.33
N PHE A 186 -0.16 11.84 -20.09
CA PHE A 186 1.04 12.57 -19.69
C PHE A 186 2.28 12.04 -20.38
N GLU A 187 2.43 10.71 -20.49
CA GLU A 187 3.59 10.10 -21.16
C GLU A 187 3.68 10.47 -22.63
N ASN A 188 2.55 10.49 -23.34
CA ASN A 188 2.53 10.95 -24.73
C ASN A 188 2.85 12.44 -24.86
N ALA A 189 2.46 13.28 -23.90
CA ALA A 189 2.85 14.69 -23.86
C ALA A 189 4.38 14.83 -23.66
N ILE A 190 4.96 14.02 -22.74
CA ILE A 190 6.42 13.96 -22.53
C ILE A 190 7.13 13.51 -23.81
N ARG A 191 6.63 12.45 -24.47
CA ARG A 191 7.16 11.98 -25.76
C ARG A 191 7.17 13.08 -26.80
N GLY A 192 6.06 13.81 -26.93
CA GLY A 192 5.95 14.94 -27.86
C GLY A 192 6.95 16.05 -27.52
N LYS A 193 7.06 16.43 -26.26
CA LYS A 193 8.02 17.45 -25.80
C LYS A 193 9.48 17.05 -26.06
N LYS A 194 9.79 15.77 -25.94
CA LYS A 194 11.12 15.22 -26.23
C LYS A 194 11.38 15.01 -27.72
N ASN A 195 10.37 15.20 -28.58
CA ASN A 195 10.42 14.91 -30.02
C ASN A 195 10.92 13.50 -30.31
N HIS A 196 10.46 12.53 -29.55
CA HIS A 196 10.77 11.12 -29.76
C HIS A 196 9.76 10.48 -30.74
N SER A 197 10.28 9.70 -31.71
CA SER A 197 9.45 8.71 -32.40
C SER A 197 8.87 7.70 -31.41
N VAL A 198 7.90 6.91 -31.84
CA VAL A 198 7.32 5.84 -31.00
C VAL A 198 8.42 4.87 -30.54
N ASP A 199 9.20 4.33 -31.47
CA ASP A 199 10.23 3.34 -31.19
C ASP A 199 11.30 3.90 -30.24
N LYS A 200 11.81 5.10 -30.51
CA LYS A 200 12.78 5.77 -29.64
C LYS A 200 12.22 5.98 -28.23
N HIS A 201 10.92 6.22 -28.09
CA HIS A 201 10.30 6.43 -26.78
C HIS A 201 10.09 5.11 -26.03
N LEU A 202 9.73 4.04 -26.72
CA LEU A 202 9.66 2.70 -26.14
C LEU A 202 11.03 2.24 -25.63
N ASP A 203 12.09 2.44 -26.41
CA ASP A 203 13.47 2.18 -25.96
C ASP A 203 13.83 3.00 -24.72
N TYR A 204 13.47 4.29 -24.71
CA TYR A 204 13.69 5.17 -23.56
C TYR A 204 12.97 4.63 -22.30
N LEU A 205 11.71 4.20 -22.42
CA LEU A 205 10.96 3.62 -21.33
C LEU A 205 11.54 2.28 -20.89
N GLY A 206 11.89 1.39 -21.82
CA GLY A 206 12.53 0.11 -21.51
C GLY A 206 13.79 0.28 -20.69
N ASN A 207 14.68 1.18 -21.10
CA ASN A 207 15.93 1.50 -20.37
C ASN A 207 15.66 2.13 -18.99
N MET A 208 14.58 2.89 -18.84
CA MET A 208 14.18 3.46 -17.56
C MET A 208 13.66 2.39 -16.60
N PHE A 209 12.89 1.41 -17.09
CA PHE A 209 12.27 0.39 -16.23
C PHE A 209 13.18 -0.81 -15.94
N GLU A 210 14.16 -1.11 -16.79
CA GLU A 210 15.08 -2.24 -16.59
C GLU A 210 15.74 -2.24 -15.19
N PRO A 211 16.32 -1.14 -14.68
CA PRO A 211 16.92 -1.10 -13.35
C PRO A 211 15.94 -1.46 -12.22
N PHE A 212 14.66 -1.09 -12.36
CA PHE A 212 13.61 -1.46 -11.39
C PHE A 212 13.42 -2.97 -11.35
N THR A 213 13.41 -3.65 -12.49
CA THR A 213 13.28 -5.12 -12.54
C THR A 213 14.50 -5.81 -11.97
N LYS A 214 15.69 -5.23 -12.12
CA LYS A 214 16.92 -5.74 -11.50
C LYS A 214 16.82 -5.70 -9.97
N VAL A 215 16.36 -4.59 -9.39
CA VAL A 215 16.12 -4.48 -7.95
C VAL A 215 15.03 -5.46 -7.53
N ALA A 216 13.91 -5.53 -8.26
CA ALA A 216 12.80 -6.42 -7.97
C ALA A 216 13.21 -7.89 -7.95
N SER A 217 14.13 -8.31 -8.84
CA SER A 217 14.61 -9.71 -8.90
C SER A 217 15.38 -10.14 -7.65
N GLN A 218 15.92 -9.20 -6.88
CA GLN A 218 16.66 -9.44 -5.64
C GLN A 218 15.81 -9.19 -4.39
N ASN A 219 14.57 -8.71 -4.54
CA ASN A 219 13.68 -8.41 -3.43
C ASN A 219 12.64 -9.53 -3.26
N LYS A 220 12.77 -10.29 -2.15
CA LYS A 220 11.83 -11.39 -1.81
C LYS A 220 10.37 -10.95 -1.70
N ASN A 221 10.11 -9.68 -1.41
CA ASN A 221 8.77 -9.11 -1.28
C ASN A 221 8.22 -8.59 -2.62
N SER A 222 9.02 -8.54 -3.69
CA SER A 222 8.51 -8.20 -5.02
C SER A 222 7.52 -9.27 -5.50
N TRP A 223 6.35 -8.86 -6.01
CA TRP A 223 5.36 -9.82 -6.54
C TRP A 223 5.91 -10.65 -7.69
N PHE A 224 6.65 -10.00 -8.60
CA PHE A 224 7.39 -10.65 -9.67
C PHE A 224 8.90 -10.40 -9.50
N PRO A 225 9.62 -11.24 -8.73
CA PRO A 225 11.06 -11.11 -8.55
C PRO A 225 11.81 -11.64 -9.79
N THR A 226 11.60 -11.00 -10.94
CA THR A 226 12.12 -11.41 -12.24
C THR A 226 12.82 -10.24 -12.91
N TYR A 227 14.10 -10.41 -13.25
CA TYR A 227 14.80 -9.46 -14.11
C TYR A 227 14.24 -9.52 -15.54
N ARG A 228 14.07 -8.35 -16.15
CA ARG A 228 13.68 -8.17 -17.54
C ARG A 228 14.56 -7.13 -18.18
N SER A 229 15.05 -7.43 -19.39
CA SER A 229 15.82 -6.46 -20.18
C SER A 229 14.95 -5.31 -20.68
N ALA A 230 15.59 -4.20 -21.04
CA ALA A 230 14.93 -3.06 -21.66
C ALA A 230 14.11 -3.46 -22.90
N GLU A 231 14.68 -4.34 -23.75
CA GLU A 231 14.01 -4.87 -24.93
C GLU A 231 12.79 -5.71 -24.60
N GLU A 232 12.88 -6.63 -23.60
CA GLU A 232 11.73 -7.44 -23.15
C GLU A 232 10.60 -6.55 -22.62
N ILE A 233 10.94 -5.48 -21.90
CA ILE A 233 9.97 -4.55 -21.32
C ILE A 233 9.28 -3.71 -22.38
N SER A 234 10.03 -3.21 -23.38
CA SER A 234 9.54 -2.29 -24.39
C SER A 234 8.88 -2.97 -25.59
N THR A 235 9.13 -4.28 -25.80
CA THR A 235 8.60 -5.02 -26.95
C THR A 235 7.22 -5.61 -26.68
N PRO A 236 6.15 -5.11 -27.34
CA PRO A 236 4.82 -5.68 -27.19
C PRO A 236 4.73 -7.10 -27.76
N ASN A 237 4.11 -8.00 -27.02
CA ASN A 237 3.81 -9.36 -27.44
C ASN A 237 2.59 -9.90 -26.68
N GLU A 238 2.23 -11.16 -26.89
CA GLU A 238 1.06 -11.78 -26.25
C GLU A 238 1.09 -11.70 -24.72
N LYS A 239 2.27 -11.86 -24.09
CA LYS A 239 2.45 -11.78 -22.64
C LYS A 239 2.65 -10.35 -22.14
N ASN A 240 3.14 -9.47 -23.01
CA ASN A 240 3.46 -8.06 -22.72
C ASN A 240 2.72 -7.10 -23.65
N ARG A 241 1.41 -7.24 -23.77
CA ARG A 241 0.57 -6.38 -24.61
C ARG A 241 0.58 -4.93 -24.14
N PHE A 242 0.25 -3.99 -25.01
CA PHE A 242 -0.09 -2.64 -24.54
C PHE A 242 -1.29 -2.66 -23.60
N VAL A 243 -1.18 -1.92 -22.50
CA VAL A 243 -2.27 -1.70 -21.54
C VAL A 243 -2.88 -0.31 -21.76
N GLY A 244 -2.04 0.70 -21.87
CA GLY A 244 -2.39 2.08 -22.24
C GLY A 244 -1.18 2.67 -22.98
N PHE A 245 -1.30 2.86 -24.32
CA PHE A 245 -0.17 3.31 -25.14
C PHE A 245 0.47 4.60 -24.59
N PRO A 246 1.81 4.68 -24.38
CA PRO A 246 2.85 3.74 -24.85
C PRO A 246 3.23 2.62 -23.86
N TYR A 247 2.53 2.47 -22.76
CA TYR A 247 2.90 1.50 -21.72
C TYR A 247 2.50 0.07 -22.07
N THR A 248 3.49 -0.82 -22.07
CA THR A 248 3.27 -2.26 -22.08
C THR A 248 2.86 -2.76 -20.69
N LYS A 249 2.39 -4.01 -20.59
CA LYS A 249 2.01 -4.62 -19.31
C LYS A 249 3.14 -4.58 -18.28
N TYR A 250 4.39 -4.81 -18.71
CA TYR A 250 5.54 -4.82 -17.79
C TYR A 250 5.96 -3.43 -17.30
N MET A 251 5.42 -2.36 -17.88
CA MET A 251 5.61 -0.97 -17.43
C MET A 251 4.54 -0.53 -16.42
N ASN A 252 3.60 -1.40 -16.06
CA ASN A 252 2.51 -1.08 -15.13
C ASN A 252 2.64 -1.82 -13.81
N ALA A 253 2.17 -1.19 -12.73
CA ALA A 253 2.03 -1.83 -11.44
C ALA A 253 1.00 -2.98 -11.50
N ILE A 254 1.24 -4.03 -10.73
CA ILE A 254 0.33 -5.16 -10.59
C ILE A 254 -0.60 -4.91 -9.41
N MET A 255 -1.91 -4.88 -9.70
CA MET A 255 -2.93 -4.71 -8.66
C MET A 255 -3.30 -6.04 -7.97
N GLU A 256 -3.17 -7.16 -8.68
CA GLU A 256 -3.54 -8.49 -8.18
C GLU A 256 -2.41 -9.09 -7.33
N VAL A 257 -2.22 -8.53 -6.14
CA VAL A 257 -1.23 -8.96 -5.17
C VAL A 257 -1.90 -9.23 -3.82
N ASP A 258 -1.24 -10.00 -2.96
CA ASP A 258 -1.56 -10.13 -1.55
C ASP A 258 -0.33 -9.67 -0.76
N GLN A 259 -0.39 -8.45 -0.27
CA GLN A 259 0.75 -7.80 0.39
C GLN A 259 0.29 -6.96 1.56
N SER A 260 1.16 -6.84 2.56
CA SER A 260 1.01 -5.91 3.66
C SER A 260 2.34 -5.29 4.03
N ALA A 261 2.29 -4.07 4.54
CA ALA A 261 3.43 -3.41 5.14
C ALA A 261 3.00 -2.65 6.39
N SER A 262 3.91 -2.59 7.36
CA SER A 262 3.71 -1.88 8.62
C SER A 262 4.98 -1.13 8.99
N ILE A 263 4.79 0.02 9.63
CA ILE A 263 5.87 0.82 10.21
C ILE A 263 5.49 1.29 11.60
N ILE A 264 6.51 1.54 12.41
CA ILE A 264 6.37 2.13 13.74
C ILE A 264 7.08 3.46 13.76
N ILE A 265 6.34 4.48 14.19
CA ILE A 265 6.83 5.83 14.39
C ILE A 265 6.58 6.23 15.85
N MET A 266 7.58 6.79 16.51
CA MET A 266 7.46 7.20 17.91
C MET A 266 8.26 8.46 18.19
N THR A 267 8.09 8.98 19.43
CA THR A 267 8.95 10.05 19.94
C THR A 267 10.38 9.56 20.09
N GLU A 268 11.35 10.43 19.84
CA GLU A 268 12.78 10.16 20.08
C GLU A 268 13.03 9.70 21.52
N ARG A 269 12.36 10.32 22.49
CA ARG A 269 12.43 9.92 23.90
C ARG A 269 12.01 8.46 24.16
N LYS A 270 11.06 7.93 23.40
CA LYS A 270 10.59 6.53 23.56
C LYS A 270 11.45 5.54 22.80
N ALA A 271 12.20 6.02 21.81
CA ALA A 271 13.11 5.22 21.01
C ALA A 271 14.46 4.95 21.74
N ASN A 272 14.87 5.84 22.65
CA ASN A 272 16.03 5.71 23.51
C ASN A 272 15.65 5.09 24.86
#